data_8cc1cbdab00d827f1ef09d97af48cbc3
#
_entry.id   8cc1cbdab00d827f1ef09d97af48cbc3
#
_cell.length_a   1.000
_cell.length_b   1.000
_cell.length_c   1.000
_cell.angle_alpha   90.00
_cell.angle_beta   90.00
_cell.angle_gamma   90.00
#
_symmetry.space_group_name_H-M   'P 1'
#
loop_
_entity.id
_entity.type
_entity.pdbx_description
1 polymer ?
#
loop_
_entity_poly.entity_id
_entity_poly.type
_entity_poly.pdbx_seq_one_letter_code
_entity_poly.pdbx_strand_id
1 'polypeptide(L)'
;MQDLKNYFIAIDREYKEGDVAVFRQKFSGENVVSAVLYSTALGVYEAELNGKKAGEQMFAPGYTYYPRRVLYQEHDVTAFLNTGSEENELVFYLGQGWYCGRFLCENQTQIYGEKPAVSWILQLKFADGSEKEIHSGIDVDELESPYEYAGEYDGEIYFADGRNNVIGNPVAYTGTTDFALEKTLTEVRIQEEMPVKNVTVSEGKTILDFGQNFAGIVEIHPEFFEGGTLTIRHGEILNQDGSLYTANLRKAKATVIYHAGAEKKTYRPRFTYMGFRYVELSGAEYKPGMVKAYALYTDMRRTGFFECGHEKVQKLYENQVWGQKSNYVEVPTDCPQRDERMGYTGDGQVFALTGAYNFDTNDFWKNFLRDLELGQLDNSEGYVCATVPQTGPAGIGFVNMLGWGNAVTILPELMYWQFGDEKALPQQYESMKKFVEAEIRKMEGRNLWLGVSLGDWLALGKDMAWQAQHNNPISNSFIVHDLKVVSETAKALGYEEDAARYQAQYQATRDAYLQMFVKEDGDVADDYQSAYIMALKFVIPEGELRQKVMKKRSEEHTSELQ
;
A
#
# COMPACT_ATOMS: atom_id res chain seq x y z
N MET A 1 -10.79 -14.53 -18.52
CA MET A 1 -10.55 -13.32 -17.70
C MET A 1 -9.92 -12.16 -18.49
N GLN A 2 -9.07 -12.41 -19.49
CA GLN A 2 -8.58 -11.32 -20.36
C GLN A 2 -9.73 -10.58 -21.08
N ASP A 3 -10.87 -11.21 -21.26
CA ASP A 3 -12.06 -10.63 -21.89
C ASP A 3 -12.69 -9.46 -21.09
N LEU A 4 -12.44 -9.35 -19.79
CA LEU A 4 -12.84 -8.19 -18.99
C LEU A 4 -12.39 -6.86 -19.63
N LYS A 5 -11.26 -6.85 -20.35
CA LYS A 5 -10.78 -5.65 -21.05
C LYS A 5 -11.75 -5.08 -22.10
N ASN A 6 -12.63 -5.94 -22.62
CA ASN A 6 -13.57 -5.58 -23.68
C ASN A 6 -14.83 -4.88 -23.15
N TYR A 7 -15.05 -4.91 -21.83
CA TYR A 7 -16.32 -4.52 -21.21
C TYR A 7 -16.19 -3.32 -20.26
N PHE A 8 -15.09 -2.58 -20.30
CA PHE A 8 -14.95 -1.40 -19.44
C PHE A 8 -15.99 -0.33 -19.81
N ILE A 9 -16.71 0.13 -18.80
CA ILE A 9 -17.66 1.24 -18.87
C ILE A 9 -17.26 2.37 -17.94
N ALA A 10 -17.64 3.58 -18.30
CA ALA A 10 -17.41 4.79 -17.51
C ALA A 10 -18.62 5.73 -17.62
N ILE A 11 -18.68 6.75 -16.76
CA ILE A 11 -19.71 7.79 -16.82
C ILE A 11 -19.60 8.59 -18.13
N ASP A 12 -20.75 9.02 -18.67
CA ASP A 12 -20.78 9.86 -19.90
C ASP A 12 -20.51 11.36 -19.62
N ARG A 13 -20.75 11.80 -18.40
CA ARG A 13 -20.50 13.18 -17.96
C ARG A 13 -19.01 13.47 -17.68
N GLU A 14 -18.69 14.76 -17.57
CA GLU A 14 -17.39 15.19 -17.06
C GLU A 14 -17.17 14.64 -15.65
N TYR A 15 -16.01 13.99 -15.44
CA TYR A 15 -15.61 13.47 -14.13
C TYR A 15 -15.11 14.62 -13.24
N LYS A 16 -15.56 14.67 -12.00
CA LYS A 16 -15.07 15.59 -10.97
C LYS A 16 -14.37 14.81 -9.87
N GLU A 17 -13.30 15.39 -9.32
CA GLU A 17 -12.60 14.80 -8.19
C GLU A 17 -13.57 14.47 -7.06
N GLY A 18 -13.51 13.22 -6.60
CA GLY A 18 -14.39 12.70 -5.56
C GLY A 18 -15.73 12.15 -6.03
N ASP A 19 -16.04 12.21 -7.33
CA ASP A 19 -17.24 11.57 -7.88
C ASP A 19 -17.20 10.05 -7.64
N VAL A 20 -18.34 9.51 -7.26
CA VAL A 20 -18.59 8.07 -7.22
C VAL A 20 -19.69 7.73 -8.22
N ALA A 21 -19.39 6.89 -9.20
CA ALA A 21 -20.39 6.36 -10.11
C ALA A 21 -21.09 5.14 -9.49
N VAL A 22 -22.37 4.98 -9.79
CA VAL A 22 -23.13 3.80 -9.36
C VAL A 22 -23.78 3.18 -10.60
N PHE A 23 -23.41 1.94 -10.89
CA PHE A 23 -23.97 1.18 -12.02
C PHE A 23 -24.79 0.02 -11.52
N ARG A 24 -25.94 -0.20 -12.15
CA ARG A 24 -26.86 -1.29 -11.80
C ARG A 24 -27.22 -2.10 -13.01
N GLN A 25 -27.07 -3.43 -12.89
CA GLN A 25 -27.55 -4.39 -13.87
C GLN A 25 -28.59 -5.32 -13.26
N LYS A 26 -29.75 -5.43 -13.91
CA LYS A 26 -30.83 -6.34 -13.53
C LYS A 26 -30.80 -7.58 -14.41
N PHE A 27 -31.10 -8.73 -13.80
CA PHE A 27 -31.16 -10.00 -14.54
C PHE A 27 -32.03 -11.04 -13.83
N SER A 28 -32.56 -12.00 -14.60
CA SER A 28 -33.29 -13.15 -14.05
C SER A 28 -32.31 -14.20 -13.53
N GLY A 29 -32.53 -14.70 -12.32
CA GLY A 29 -31.83 -15.84 -11.74
C GLY A 29 -32.60 -17.15 -11.81
N GLU A 30 -33.73 -17.22 -12.55
CA GLU A 30 -34.56 -18.41 -12.61
C GLU A 30 -33.77 -19.63 -13.11
N ASN A 31 -33.83 -20.73 -12.35
CA ASN A 31 -33.11 -21.98 -12.60
C ASN A 31 -31.56 -21.88 -12.58
N VAL A 32 -30.98 -20.79 -12.10
CA VAL A 32 -29.52 -20.67 -11.91
C VAL A 32 -29.11 -21.48 -10.69
N VAL A 33 -28.07 -22.30 -10.84
CA VAL A 33 -27.52 -23.17 -9.78
C VAL A 33 -26.13 -22.73 -9.33
N SER A 34 -25.43 -21.88 -10.11
CA SER A 34 -24.13 -21.31 -9.75
C SER A 34 -23.92 -19.98 -10.45
N ALA A 35 -23.31 -19.03 -9.73
CA ALA A 35 -22.94 -17.72 -10.25
C ALA A 35 -21.54 -17.33 -9.77
N VAL A 36 -20.65 -17.00 -10.70
CA VAL A 36 -19.30 -16.49 -10.42
C VAL A 36 -19.14 -15.11 -11.04
N LEU A 37 -18.80 -14.13 -10.21
CA LEU A 37 -18.54 -12.77 -10.61
C LEU A 37 -17.03 -12.55 -10.78
N TYR A 38 -16.63 -12.17 -11.98
CA TYR A 38 -15.30 -11.65 -12.29
C TYR A 38 -15.40 -10.14 -12.46
N SER A 39 -14.56 -9.38 -11.79
CA SER A 39 -14.63 -7.92 -11.86
C SER A 39 -13.27 -7.26 -11.66
N THR A 40 -13.14 -6.06 -12.24
CA THR A 40 -11.95 -5.23 -12.15
C THR A 40 -12.31 -3.76 -12.37
N ALA A 41 -11.41 -2.84 -12.02
CA ALA A 41 -11.60 -1.42 -12.29
C ALA A 41 -10.28 -0.69 -12.57
N LEU A 42 -10.40 0.41 -13.27
CA LEU A 42 -9.46 1.52 -13.28
C LEU A 42 -10.00 2.55 -12.26
N GLY A 43 -9.58 2.44 -11.03
CA GLY A 43 -10.16 3.08 -9.85
C GLY A 43 -10.32 2.09 -8.71
N VAL A 44 -11.22 2.37 -7.79
CA VAL A 44 -11.58 1.48 -6.67
C VAL A 44 -13.09 1.22 -6.71
N TYR A 45 -13.49 -0.04 -6.55
CA TYR A 45 -14.90 -0.40 -6.60
C TYR A 45 -15.35 -1.29 -5.43
N GLU A 46 -16.65 -1.29 -5.18
CA GLU A 46 -17.34 -2.31 -4.39
C GLU A 46 -18.52 -2.83 -5.20
N ALA A 47 -18.70 -4.14 -5.24
CA ALA A 47 -19.82 -4.80 -5.92
C ALA A 47 -20.78 -5.41 -4.90
N GLU A 48 -22.08 -5.27 -5.15
CA GLU A 48 -23.15 -5.86 -4.35
C GLU A 48 -24.11 -6.66 -5.24
N LEU A 49 -24.44 -7.87 -4.84
CA LEU A 49 -25.54 -8.63 -5.44
C LEU A 49 -26.70 -8.73 -4.45
N ASN A 50 -27.85 -8.16 -4.84
CA ASN A 50 -29.05 -8.09 -3.98
C ASN A 50 -28.75 -7.45 -2.60
N GLY A 51 -27.93 -6.38 -2.59
CA GLY A 51 -27.53 -5.66 -1.38
C GLY A 51 -26.51 -6.39 -0.48
N LYS A 52 -25.92 -7.49 -0.94
CA LYS A 52 -24.85 -8.21 -0.26
C LYS A 52 -23.53 -8.00 -0.99
N LYS A 53 -22.51 -7.55 -0.27
CA LYS A 53 -21.18 -7.30 -0.82
C LYS A 53 -20.56 -8.58 -1.40
N ALA A 54 -20.06 -8.50 -2.62
CA ALA A 54 -19.32 -9.57 -3.28
C ALA A 54 -17.86 -9.56 -2.79
N GLY A 55 -17.52 -10.53 -1.94
CA GLY A 55 -16.19 -10.64 -1.33
C GLY A 55 -15.99 -9.71 -0.13
N GLU A 56 -14.82 -9.82 0.49
CA GLU A 56 -14.47 -9.06 1.71
C GLU A 56 -13.40 -7.99 1.47
N GLN A 57 -12.81 -7.98 0.28
CA GLN A 57 -11.75 -7.04 -0.08
C GLN A 57 -12.24 -5.59 0.03
N MET A 58 -11.45 -4.76 0.69
CA MET A 58 -11.53 -3.31 0.64
C MET A 58 -10.64 -2.81 -0.51
N PHE A 59 -11.02 -1.72 -1.16
CA PHE A 59 -10.26 -1.07 -2.23
C PHE A 59 -9.99 -1.96 -3.45
N ALA A 60 -10.90 -2.89 -3.79
CA ALA A 60 -10.77 -3.68 -5.02
C ALA A 60 -10.68 -2.75 -6.25
N PRO A 61 -9.90 -3.10 -7.28
CA PRO A 61 -9.13 -4.32 -7.45
C PRO A 61 -7.79 -4.34 -6.71
N GLY A 62 -7.31 -3.23 -6.16
CA GLY A 62 -6.04 -3.01 -5.53
C GLY A 62 -5.16 -1.99 -6.25
N TYR A 63 -4.10 -1.55 -5.60
CA TYR A 63 -3.15 -0.57 -6.12
C TYR A 63 -2.01 -1.26 -6.88
N THR A 64 -1.93 -1.03 -8.20
CA THR A 64 -0.91 -1.59 -9.09
C THR A 64 -0.34 -0.55 -10.04
N TYR A 65 0.70 -0.91 -10.77
CA TYR A 65 1.20 -0.07 -11.85
C TYR A 65 0.27 -0.16 -13.07
N TYR A 66 -0.81 0.61 -13.04
CA TYR A 66 -1.92 0.59 -14.01
C TYR A 66 -1.51 0.61 -15.49
N PRO A 67 -0.43 1.29 -15.93
CA PRO A 67 -0.04 1.25 -17.33
C PRO A 67 0.33 -0.15 -17.85
N ARG A 68 0.68 -1.09 -16.95
CA ARG A 68 1.14 -2.43 -17.32
C ARG A 68 0.37 -3.56 -16.68
N ARG A 69 -0.28 -3.31 -15.53
CA ARG A 69 -0.93 -4.35 -14.72
C ARG A 69 -2.13 -3.82 -13.99
N VAL A 70 -3.23 -4.59 -14.05
CA VAL A 70 -4.43 -4.37 -13.24
C VAL A 70 -4.86 -5.72 -12.66
N LEU A 71 -5.32 -5.72 -11.41
CA LEU A 71 -5.82 -6.92 -10.76
C LEU A 71 -7.30 -7.15 -11.08
N TYR A 72 -7.74 -8.41 -11.04
CA TYR A 72 -9.15 -8.76 -11.07
C TYR A 72 -9.52 -9.68 -9.89
N GLN A 73 -10.77 -9.61 -9.47
CA GLN A 73 -11.35 -10.44 -8.43
C GLN A 73 -12.25 -11.52 -9.06
N GLU A 74 -12.39 -12.63 -8.34
CA GLU A 74 -13.27 -13.75 -8.67
C GLU A 74 -14.03 -14.13 -7.41
N HIS A 75 -15.36 -14.00 -7.45
CA HIS A 75 -16.22 -14.24 -6.31
C HIS A 75 -17.34 -15.22 -6.66
N ASP A 76 -17.50 -16.29 -5.89
CA ASP A 76 -18.72 -17.10 -5.91
C ASP A 76 -19.84 -16.33 -5.21
N VAL A 77 -20.82 -15.89 -5.98
CA VAL A 77 -21.99 -15.13 -5.49
C VAL A 77 -23.27 -15.95 -5.53
N THR A 78 -23.18 -17.25 -5.71
CA THR A 78 -24.32 -18.17 -5.83
C THR A 78 -25.31 -18.03 -4.67
N ALA A 79 -24.79 -17.93 -3.43
CA ALA A 79 -25.62 -17.81 -2.23
C ALA A 79 -26.38 -16.47 -2.12
N PHE A 80 -26.11 -15.50 -2.98
CA PHE A 80 -26.74 -14.18 -2.98
C PHE A 80 -27.87 -14.06 -4.01
N LEU A 81 -28.05 -15.07 -4.88
CA LEU A 81 -29.05 -15.07 -5.94
C LEU A 81 -30.47 -15.29 -5.43
N ASN A 82 -31.41 -14.56 -6.03
CA ASN A 82 -32.81 -14.92 -6.09
C ASN A 82 -33.01 -15.88 -7.27
N THR A 83 -33.26 -17.16 -7.00
CA THR A 83 -33.41 -18.21 -8.03
C THR A 83 -34.84 -18.44 -8.47
N GLY A 84 -35.79 -17.67 -7.95
CA GLY A 84 -37.20 -17.66 -8.34
C GLY A 84 -37.54 -16.61 -9.41
N SER A 85 -38.76 -16.10 -9.39
CA SER A 85 -39.27 -15.12 -10.36
C SER A 85 -38.81 -13.68 -10.08
N GLU A 86 -38.17 -13.42 -8.94
CA GLU A 86 -37.67 -12.10 -8.60
C GLU A 86 -36.42 -11.77 -9.38
N GLU A 87 -36.30 -10.53 -9.84
CA GLU A 87 -35.10 -10.05 -10.49
C GLU A 87 -33.94 -9.97 -9.47
N ASN A 88 -32.74 -10.19 -9.97
CA ASN A 88 -31.50 -9.91 -9.24
C ASN A 88 -30.96 -8.54 -9.66
N GLU A 89 -30.35 -7.83 -8.72
CA GLU A 89 -29.68 -6.58 -8.94
C GLU A 89 -28.19 -6.72 -8.60
N LEU A 90 -27.34 -6.52 -9.61
CA LEU A 90 -25.89 -6.38 -9.44
C LEU A 90 -25.55 -4.89 -9.49
N VAL A 91 -25.00 -4.35 -8.40
CA VAL A 91 -24.66 -2.94 -8.25
C VAL A 91 -23.16 -2.77 -8.05
N PHE A 92 -22.57 -1.84 -8.79
CA PHE A 92 -21.18 -1.44 -8.65
C PHE A 92 -21.11 0.01 -8.20
N TYR A 93 -20.39 0.26 -7.10
CA TYR A 93 -19.97 1.58 -6.66
C TYR A 93 -18.51 1.76 -7.11
N LEU A 94 -18.23 2.81 -7.89
CA LEU A 94 -16.93 3.06 -8.49
C LEU A 94 -16.40 4.44 -8.08
N GLY A 95 -15.32 4.46 -7.32
CA GLY A 95 -14.58 5.66 -6.92
C GLY A 95 -13.26 5.80 -7.66
N GLN A 96 -12.64 6.96 -7.50
CA GLN A 96 -11.41 7.35 -8.18
C GLN A 96 -10.18 6.50 -7.80
N GLY A 97 -10.07 6.11 -6.53
CA GLY A 97 -8.92 5.41 -5.97
C GLY A 97 -7.57 6.02 -6.39
N TRP A 98 -6.56 5.18 -6.54
CA TRP A 98 -5.24 5.60 -7.00
C TRP A 98 -5.16 5.90 -8.50
N TYR A 99 -6.15 5.48 -9.29
CA TYR A 99 -6.11 5.63 -10.76
C TYR A 99 -6.21 7.10 -11.21
N CYS A 100 -7.18 7.82 -10.70
CA CYS A 100 -7.39 9.23 -11.04
C CYS A 100 -7.58 10.15 -9.82
N GLY A 101 -7.47 9.60 -8.61
CA GLY A 101 -7.56 10.36 -7.37
C GLY A 101 -6.32 11.22 -7.10
N ARG A 102 -6.38 11.92 -5.98
CA ARG A 102 -5.29 12.78 -5.52
C ARG A 102 -4.13 11.96 -4.96
N PHE A 103 -2.91 12.32 -5.37
CA PHE A 103 -1.66 11.75 -4.88
C PHE A 103 -0.80 12.82 -4.21
N LEU A 104 -0.14 12.43 -3.12
CA LEU A 104 0.86 13.22 -2.41
C LEU A 104 0.37 14.61 -1.94
N CYS A 105 1.17 15.27 -1.14
CA CYS A 105 0.92 16.63 -0.64
C CYS A 105 0.86 17.73 -1.72
N GLU A 106 1.29 17.42 -2.94
CA GLU A 106 1.30 18.36 -4.07
C GLU A 106 -0.04 18.43 -4.82
N ASN A 107 -1.05 17.67 -4.40
CA ASN A 107 -2.38 17.58 -5.02
C ASN A 107 -2.34 17.17 -6.50
N GLN A 108 -1.46 16.26 -6.86
CA GLN A 108 -1.48 15.68 -8.21
C GLN A 108 -2.68 14.76 -8.35
N THR A 109 -3.41 14.89 -9.44
CA THR A 109 -4.58 14.05 -9.77
C THR A 109 -4.41 13.47 -11.16
N GLN A 110 -5.20 12.43 -11.48
CA GLN A 110 -5.27 11.85 -12.81
C GLN A 110 -3.92 11.35 -13.37
N ILE A 111 -3.08 10.79 -12.47
CA ILE A 111 -1.73 10.33 -12.84
C ILE A 111 -1.78 9.19 -13.85
N TYR A 112 -2.73 8.28 -13.70
CA TYR A 112 -2.85 7.10 -14.58
C TYR A 112 -3.99 7.23 -15.60
N GLY A 113 -4.98 8.09 -15.35
CA GLY A 113 -6.10 8.32 -16.27
C GLY A 113 -7.04 9.42 -15.84
N GLU A 114 -7.89 9.86 -16.74
CA GLU A 114 -8.74 11.05 -16.55
C GLU A 114 -10.00 10.77 -15.72
N LYS A 115 -10.55 9.55 -15.81
CA LYS A 115 -11.77 9.14 -15.11
C LYS A 115 -11.76 7.63 -14.82
N PRO A 116 -12.41 7.19 -13.73
CA PRO A 116 -12.47 5.77 -13.40
C PRO A 116 -13.35 5.00 -14.39
N ALA A 117 -13.07 3.68 -14.50
CA ALA A 117 -13.84 2.75 -15.30
C ALA A 117 -13.93 1.39 -14.60
N VAL A 118 -15.01 0.65 -14.83
CA VAL A 118 -15.24 -0.66 -14.23
C VAL A 118 -15.63 -1.69 -15.28
N SER A 119 -15.26 -2.93 -15.05
CA SER A 119 -15.64 -4.05 -15.91
C SER A 119 -16.00 -5.28 -15.09
N TRP A 120 -17.04 -6.00 -15.52
CA TRP A 120 -17.41 -7.28 -14.92
C TRP A 120 -17.92 -8.28 -15.95
N ILE A 121 -17.80 -9.57 -15.58
CA ILE A 121 -18.45 -10.71 -16.23
C ILE A 121 -19.08 -11.54 -15.11
N LEU A 122 -20.38 -11.72 -15.14
CA LEU A 122 -21.12 -12.64 -14.28
C LEU A 122 -21.43 -13.91 -15.06
N GLN A 123 -20.79 -15.01 -14.72
CA GLN A 123 -21.04 -16.32 -15.29
C GLN A 123 -22.13 -17.04 -14.52
N LEU A 124 -23.20 -17.40 -15.23
CA LEU A 124 -24.35 -18.13 -14.68
C LEU A 124 -24.40 -19.54 -15.25
N LYS A 125 -24.56 -20.52 -14.38
CA LYS A 125 -24.81 -21.91 -14.77
C LYS A 125 -26.22 -22.33 -14.37
N PHE A 126 -26.97 -22.89 -15.30
CA PHE A 126 -28.36 -23.28 -15.10
C PHE A 126 -28.51 -24.77 -14.77
N ALA A 127 -29.66 -25.15 -14.21
CA ALA A 127 -29.96 -26.52 -13.81
C ALA A 127 -29.95 -27.53 -14.96
N ASP A 128 -30.22 -27.10 -16.21
CA ASP A 128 -30.15 -27.91 -17.43
C ASP A 128 -28.72 -28.07 -17.97
N GLY A 129 -27.73 -27.47 -17.31
CA GLY A 129 -26.31 -27.49 -17.68
C GLY A 129 -25.92 -26.40 -18.68
N SER A 130 -26.83 -25.56 -19.13
CA SER A 130 -26.49 -24.40 -19.97
C SER A 130 -25.76 -23.32 -19.17
N GLU A 131 -25.00 -22.47 -19.85
CA GLU A 131 -24.25 -21.35 -19.25
C GLU A 131 -24.59 -20.05 -19.99
N LYS A 132 -24.56 -18.95 -19.24
CA LYS A 132 -24.77 -17.59 -19.77
C LYS A 132 -23.80 -16.63 -19.08
N GLU A 133 -23.26 -15.72 -19.87
CA GLU A 133 -22.49 -14.58 -19.36
C GLU A 133 -23.30 -13.30 -19.44
N ILE A 134 -23.18 -12.48 -18.40
CA ILE A 134 -23.73 -11.13 -18.32
C ILE A 134 -22.54 -10.20 -18.06
N HIS A 135 -22.34 -9.20 -18.90
CA HIS A 135 -21.20 -8.33 -18.81
C HIS A 135 -21.61 -6.87 -18.64
N SER A 136 -20.72 -6.05 -18.11
CA SER A 136 -20.86 -4.59 -18.14
C SER A 136 -20.99 -4.12 -19.59
N GLY A 137 -21.88 -3.16 -19.80
CA GLY A 137 -22.16 -2.60 -21.12
C GLY A 137 -22.94 -1.29 -21.03
N ILE A 138 -23.17 -0.68 -22.19
CA ILE A 138 -23.89 0.60 -22.27
C ILE A 138 -25.39 0.49 -22.00
N ASP A 139 -25.89 -0.71 -21.78
CA ASP A 139 -27.28 -1.04 -21.47
C ASP A 139 -27.56 -1.15 -19.97
N VAL A 140 -26.54 -0.98 -19.11
CA VAL A 140 -26.76 -0.92 -17.67
C VAL A 140 -27.24 0.46 -17.23
N ASP A 141 -27.94 0.54 -16.11
CA ASP A 141 -28.37 1.82 -15.53
C ASP A 141 -27.21 2.53 -14.83
N GLU A 142 -27.04 3.85 -15.07
CA GLU A 142 -26.30 4.73 -14.16
C GLU A 142 -27.30 5.32 -13.15
N LEU A 143 -27.02 5.16 -11.86
CA LEU A 143 -27.85 5.67 -10.77
C LEU A 143 -27.30 6.95 -10.18
N GLU A 144 -28.19 7.76 -9.61
CA GLU A 144 -27.79 8.88 -8.76
C GLU A 144 -26.96 8.38 -7.59
N SER A 145 -25.75 8.96 -7.42
CA SER A 145 -24.82 8.55 -6.37
C SER A 145 -25.28 9.01 -4.97
N PRO A 146 -25.23 8.15 -3.95
CA PRO A 146 -25.41 8.57 -2.57
C PRO A 146 -24.19 9.34 -2.01
N TYR A 147 -23.11 9.44 -2.75
CA TYR A 147 -21.91 10.19 -2.38
C TYR A 147 -21.93 11.57 -3.03
N GLU A 148 -21.64 12.61 -2.26
CA GLU A 148 -21.28 13.91 -2.78
C GLU A 148 -19.79 13.99 -3.06
N TYR A 149 -18.98 13.27 -2.26
CA TYR A 149 -17.55 13.18 -2.37
C TYR A 149 -17.00 11.88 -1.78
N ALA A 150 -15.99 11.29 -2.41
CA ALA A 150 -15.20 10.22 -1.83
C ALA A 150 -13.74 10.32 -2.30
N GLY A 151 -12.81 10.39 -1.36
CA GLY A 151 -11.39 10.49 -1.64
C GLY A 151 -10.55 9.86 -0.53
N GLU A 152 -9.45 9.22 -0.91
CA GLU A 152 -8.64 8.42 -0.02
C GLU A 152 -8.14 9.18 1.22
N TYR A 153 -7.69 10.42 1.05
CA TYR A 153 -7.13 11.24 2.13
C TYR A 153 -8.17 12.09 2.85
N ASP A 154 -9.18 12.52 2.10
CA ASP A 154 -10.14 13.50 2.60
C ASP A 154 -11.32 12.84 3.31
N GLY A 155 -11.71 11.64 2.88
CA GLY A 155 -12.83 10.92 3.44
C GLY A 155 -14.04 10.91 2.51
N GLU A 156 -15.23 10.80 3.08
CA GLU A 156 -16.47 10.64 2.34
C GLU A 156 -17.57 11.57 2.85
N ILE A 157 -18.39 12.09 1.92
CA ILE A 157 -19.65 12.76 2.21
C ILE A 157 -20.77 11.89 1.63
N TYR A 158 -21.59 11.31 2.50
CA TYR A 158 -22.57 10.30 2.16
C TYR A 158 -23.99 10.68 2.60
N PHE A 159 -24.96 10.45 1.74
CA PHE A 159 -26.40 10.65 1.97
C PHE A 159 -27.13 9.32 2.08
N ALA A 160 -27.74 9.04 3.22
CA ALA A 160 -28.48 7.81 3.46
C ALA A 160 -29.92 7.80 2.88
N ASP A 161 -30.33 8.83 2.19
CA ASP A 161 -31.70 8.98 1.68
C ASP A 161 -32.04 8.14 0.43
N GLY A 162 -31.18 7.18 0.08
CA GLY A 162 -31.45 6.28 -1.03
C GLY A 162 -31.60 6.99 -2.37
N ARG A 163 -30.57 7.70 -2.82
CA ARG A 163 -30.48 8.29 -4.16
C ARG A 163 -30.32 7.18 -5.20
N ASN A 164 -31.45 6.56 -5.62
CA ASN A 164 -31.46 5.38 -6.51
C ASN A 164 -32.14 5.68 -7.86
N ASN A 165 -32.32 6.96 -8.21
CA ASN A 165 -32.92 7.32 -9.48
C ASN A 165 -31.99 6.97 -10.62
N VAL A 166 -32.54 6.40 -11.70
CA VAL A 166 -31.79 6.24 -12.94
C VAL A 166 -31.57 7.63 -13.56
N ILE A 167 -30.31 7.99 -13.76
CA ILE A 167 -29.93 9.29 -14.33
C ILE A 167 -29.39 9.19 -15.76
N GLY A 168 -29.12 7.98 -16.24
CA GLY A 168 -28.62 7.72 -17.59
C GLY A 168 -28.09 6.31 -17.75
N ASN A 169 -27.23 6.17 -18.74
CA ASN A 169 -26.48 4.94 -19.02
C ASN A 169 -24.99 5.31 -19.16
N PRO A 170 -24.08 4.39 -18.85
CA PRO A 170 -22.65 4.59 -19.06
C PRO A 170 -22.29 4.61 -20.56
N VAL A 171 -21.07 5.00 -20.83
CA VAL A 171 -20.43 4.84 -22.13
C VAL A 171 -19.35 3.78 -22.07
N ALA A 172 -19.01 3.20 -23.22
CA ALA A 172 -17.82 2.35 -23.32
C ALA A 172 -16.56 3.20 -23.01
N TYR A 173 -15.69 2.65 -22.19
CA TYR A 173 -14.42 3.30 -21.88
C TYR A 173 -13.51 3.31 -23.11
N THR A 174 -12.96 4.46 -23.42
CA THR A 174 -12.14 4.67 -24.65
C THR A 174 -10.64 4.86 -24.35
N GLY A 175 -10.23 4.76 -23.09
CA GLY A 175 -8.83 4.82 -22.69
C GLY A 175 -8.08 3.52 -23.03
N THR A 176 -6.77 3.50 -22.75
CA THR A 176 -5.95 2.32 -22.98
C THR A 176 -6.30 1.17 -22.03
N THR A 177 -6.30 -0.06 -22.56
CA THR A 177 -6.46 -1.31 -21.82
C THR A 177 -5.33 -2.31 -22.13
N ASP A 178 -4.16 -1.81 -22.53
CA ASP A 178 -3.01 -2.63 -22.94
C ASP A 178 -2.25 -3.29 -21.76
N PHE A 179 -2.73 -3.13 -20.55
CA PHE A 179 -2.18 -3.77 -19.35
C PHE A 179 -2.48 -5.28 -19.28
N ALA A 180 -1.71 -6.02 -18.52
CA ALA A 180 -2.03 -7.40 -18.14
C ALA A 180 -3.10 -7.43 -17.05
N LEU A 181 -4.08 -8.33 -17.16
CA LEU A 181 -4.99 -8.66 -16.06
C LEU A 181 -4.42 -9.85 -15.29
N GLU A 182 -4.18 -9.67 -14.01
CA GLU A 182 -3.68 -10.70 -13.10
C GLU A 182 -4.68 -10.92 -11.95
N LYS A 183 -4.84 -12.17 -11.48
CA LYS A 183 -5.69 -12.46 -10.32
C LYS A 183 -5.04 -11.86 -9.06
N THR A 184 -5.85 -11.27 -8.19
CA THR A 184 -5.36 -10.74 -6.91
C THR A 184 -4.71 -11.86 -6.07
N LEU A 185 -3.58 -11.54 -5.42
CA LEU A 185 -2.87 -12.44 -4.52
C LEU A 185 -3.15 -12.13 -3.05
N THR A 186 -3.31 -10.84 -2.75
CA THR A 186 -3.50 -10.33 -1.40
C THR A 186 -4.65 -9.35 -1.39
N GLU A 187 -5.37 -9.27 -0.29
CA GLU A 187 -6.54 -8.41 -0.14
C GLU A 187 -6.40 -7.59 1.14
N VAL A 188 -6.72 -6.30 1.08
CA VAL A 188 -6.97 -5.52 2.29
C VAL A 188 -8.34 -5.89 2.83
N ARG A 189 -8.42 -6.22 4.11
CA ARG A 189 -9.67 -6.60 4.78
C ARG A 189 -9.85 -5.88 6.10
N ILE A 190 -11.08 -5.81 6.56
CA ILE A 190 -11.41 -5.50 7.96
C ILE A 190 -10.94 -6.67 8.82
N GLN A 191 -10.06 -6.42 9.79
CA GLN A 191 -9.42 -7.47 10.57
C GLN A 191 -9.86 -7.50 12.04
N GLU A 192 -9.96 -6.34 12.67
CA GLU A 192 -10.17 -6.25 14.12
C GLU A 192 -11.15 -5.13 14.45
N GLU A 193 -12.15 -5.41 15.32
CA GLU A 193 -12.96 -4.36 15.93
C GLU A 193 -12.14 -3.65 17.03
N MET A 194 -12.09 -2.32 16.96
CA MET A 194 -11.36 -1.48 17.92
C MET A 194 -12.36 -0.83 18.88
N PRO A 195 -12.46 -1.32 20.12
CA PRO A 195 -13.46 -0.81 21.06
C PRO A 195 -13.10 0.59 21.57
N VAL A 196 -14.10 1.44 21.75
CA VAL A 196 -13.97 2.73 22.43
C VAL A 196 -13.54 2.48 23.89
N LYS A 197 -12.40 3.04 24.29
CA LYS A 197 -11.81 2.91 25.65
C LYS A 197 -12.20 4.06 26.55
N ASN A 198 -12.32 5.27 25.99
CA ASN A 198 -12.69 6.46 26.74
C ASN A 198 -13.50 7.43 25.88
N VAL A 199 -14.36 8.21 26.52
CA VAL A 199 -15.23 9.21 25.89
C VAL A 199 -15.09 10.52 26.67
N THR A 200 -14.76 11.59 25.98
CA THR A 200 -14.67 12.94 26.55
C THR A 200 -15.60 13.88 25.80
N VAL A 201 -16.40 14.66 26.49
CA VAL A 201 -17.32 15.64 25.90
C VAL A 201 -16.87 17.03 26.28
N SER A 202 -16.66 17.91 25.31
CA SER A 202 -16.29 19.30 25.51
C SER A 202 -16.89 20.18 24.38
N GLU A 203 -17.50 21.30 24.75
CA GLU A 203 -18.00 22.32 23.81
C GLU A 203 -18.89 21.77 22.67
N GLY A 204 -19.76 20.79 22.99
CA GLY A 204 -20.67 20.16 22.02
C GLY A 204 -20.01 19.18 21.05
N LYS A 205 -18.74 18.83 21.28
CA LYS A 205 -18.00 17.80 20.56
C LYS A 205 -17.71 16.62 21.47
N THR A 206 -17.68 15.43 20.91
CA THR A 206 -17.31 14.21 21.62
C THR A 206 -16.02 13.65 21.05
N ILE A 207 -15.03 13.39 21.90
CA ILE A 207 -13.81 12.69 21.54
C ILE A 207 -13.92 11.25 22.00
N LEU A 208 -13.79 10.32 21.06
CA LEU A 208 -13.68 8.88 21.31
C LEU A 208 -12.21 8.48 21.26
N ASP A 209 -11.67 7.86 22.32
CA ASP A 209 -10.32 7.28 22.37
C ASP A 209 -10.42 5.76 22.23
N PHE A 210 -9.81 5.20 21.20
CA PHE A 210 -9.74 3.74 20.97
C PHE A 210 -8.55 3.09 21.68
N GLY A 211 -7.67 3.88 22.31
CA GLY A 211 -6.53 3.39 23.10
C GLY A 211 -5.34 2.89 22.28
N GLN A 212 -5.46 2.75 20.99
CA GLN A 212 -4.46 2.30 20.02
C GLN A 212 -4.50 3.15 18.77
N ASN A 213 -3.34 3.53 18.21
CA ASN A 213 -3.24 4.14 16.90
C ASN A 213 -3.22 3.05 15.82
N PHE A 214 -4.05 3.14 14.78
CA PHE A 214 -4.19 2.13 13.73
C PHE A 214 -4.68 2.73 12.42
N ALA A 215 -4.44 2.01 11.30
CA ALA A 215 -5.13 2.25 10.04
C ALA A 215 -6.49 1.58 10.07
N GLY A 216 -7.55 2.31 9.72
CA GLY A 216 -8.89 1.76 9.83
C GLY A 216 -9.99 2.67 9.33
N ILE A 217 -11.20 2.23 9.57
CA ILE A 217 -12.44 2.92 9.25
C ILE A 217 -13.37 2.98 10.45
N VAL A 218 -14.29 3.92 10.42
CA VAL A 218 -15.43 3.95 11.34
C VAL A 218 -16.67 3.36 10.70
N GLU A 219 -17.51 2.74 11.51
CA GLU A 219 -18.84 2.28 11.13
C GLU A 219 -19.87 3.07 11.92
N ILE A 220 -20.86 3.63 11.23
CA ILE A 220 -21.92 4.43 11.81
C ILE A 220 -23.20 3.59 11.93
N HIS A 221 -23.77 3.58 13.13
CA HIS A 221 -25.02 2.92 13.47
C HIS A 221 -26.13 3.97 13.66
N PRO A 222 -26.86 4.30 12.59
CA PRO A 222 -27.79 5.44 12.61
C PRO A 222 -29.03 5.22 13.47
N GLU A 223 -29.29 4.01 13.96
CA GLU A 223 -30.37 3.74 14.92
C GLU A 223 -30.18 4.45 16.25
N PHE A 224 -28.97 4.91 16.57
CA PHE A 224 -28.63 5.60 17.81
C PHE A 224 -28.85 7.11 17.76
N PHE A 225 -29.18 7.70 16.60
CA PHE A 225 -29.51 9.13 16.50
C PHE A 225 -30.70 9.39 15.56
N GLU A 226 -31.41 10.50 15.79
CA GLU A 226 -32.72 10.73 15.17
C GLU A 226 -32.65 11.23 13.74
N GLY A 227 -31.58 11.90 13.38
CA GLY A 227 -31.37 12.45 12.03
C GLY A 227 -30.40 13.62 12.01
N GLY A 228 -30.29 14.29 10.86
CA GLY A 228 -29.36 15.39 10.65
C GLY A 228 -28.02 14.94 10.08
N THR A 229 -26.97 15.72 10.32
CA THR A 229 -25.63 15.49 9.81
C THR A 229 -24.68 15.12 10.93
N LEU A 230 -24.03 13.97 10.81
CA LEU A 230 -22.95 13.53 11.69
C LEU A 230 -21.62 13.79 11.01
N THR A 231 -20.73 14.53 11.67
CA THR A 231 -19.36 14.77 11.20
C THR A 231 -18.39 14.04 12.10
N ILE A 232 -17.52 13.22 11.51
CA ILE A 232 -16.52 12.40 12.17
C ILE A 232 -15.15 12.78 11.63
N ARG A 233 -14.29 13.36 12.48
CA ARG A 233 -12.92 13.72 12.14
C ARG A 233 -11.95 12.78 12.85
N HIS A 234 -10.88 12.38 12.17
CA HIS A 234 -9.92 11.41 12.66
C HIS A 234 -8.59 12.08 13.00
N GLY A 235 -7.89 11.57 14.00
CA GLY A 235 -6.55 12.04 14.38
C GLY A 235 -5.83 11.08 15.31
N GLU A 236 -4.52 11.21 15.37
CA GLU A 236 -3.63 10.31 16.10
C GLU A 236 -3.35 10.76 17.53
N ILE A 237 -3.36 12.06 17.77
CA ILE A 237 -3.03 12.68 19.07
C ILE A 237 -3.98 13.85 19.36
N LEU A 238 -4.01 14.27 20.61
CA LEU A 238 -4.76 15.44 21.07
C LEU A 238 -3.82 16.59 21.41
N ASN A 239 -4.32 17.81 21.27
CA ASN A 239 -3.72 19.03 21.82
C ASN A 239 -3.78 19.00 23.38
N GLN A 240 -3.06 19.91 24.02
CA GLN A 240 -3.07 20.05 25.48
C GLN A 240 -4.46 20.37 26.07
N ASP A 241 -5.31 21.03 25.29
CA ASP A 241 -6.70 21.36 25.66
C ASP A 241 -7.69 20.21 25.42
N GLY A 242 -7.20 19.05 24.92
CA GLY A 242 -8.02 17.88 24.64
C GLY A 242 -8.69 17.90 23.27
N SER A 243 -8.51 18.92 22.47
CA SER A 243 -8.99 18.97 21.07
C SER A 243 -8.15 18.09 20.15
N LEU A 244 -8.73 17.69 19.00
CA LEU A 244 -8.03 16.85 18.02
C LEU A 244 -6.89 17.63 17.36
N TYR A 245 -5.67 17.07 17.36
CA TYR A 245 -4.53 17.62 16.65
C TYR A 245 -4.53 17.11 15.19
N THR A 246 -4.52 18.01 14.23
CA THR A 246 -4.62 17.69 12.80
C THR A 246 -3.53 18.31 11.92
N ALA A 247 -2.58 19.05 12.50
CA ALA A 247 -1.52 19.69 11.70
C ALA A 247 -0.58 18.66 11.02
N ASN A 248 -0.42 17.46 11.61
CA ASN A 248 0.35 16.36 11.04
C ASN A 248 -0.33 15.71 9.83
N LEU A 249 -1.61 15.95 9.60
CA LEU A 249 -2.35 15.43 8.44
C LEU A 249 -2.03 16.18 7.14
N ARG A 250 -1.32 17.30 7.22
CA ARG A 250 -1.01 18.22 6.10
C ARG A 250 -2.32 18.71 5.44
N LYS A 251 -2.62 18.30 4.19
CA LYS A 251 -3.83 18.67 3.46
C LYS A 251 -4.95 17.61 3.53
N ALA A 252 -4.68 16.44 4.11
CA ALA A 252 -5.70 15.42 4.30
C ALA A 252 -6.76 15.90 5.29
N LYS A 253 -8.04 15.83 4.93
CA LYS A 253 -9.15 16.26 5.81
C LYS A 253 -9.52 15.19 6.83
N ALA A 254 -9.28 13.91 6.51
CA ALA A 254 -9.56 12.74 7.34
C ALA A 254 -10.96 12.80 7.99
N THR A 255 -11.99 13.13 7.19
CA THR A 255 -13.33 13.47 7.68
C THR A 255 -14.40 12.66 6.96
N VAL A 256 -15.28 12.03 7.71
CA VAL A 256 -16.50 11.41 7.20
C VAL A 256 -17.69 12.28 7.59
N ILE A 257 -18.52 12.64 6.62
CA ILE A 257 -19.78 13.37 6.81
C ILE A 257 -20.92 12.46 6.38
N TYR A 258 -21.77 12.11 7.33
CA TYR A 258 -22.92 11.25 7.11
C TYR A 258 -24.22 12.05 7.27
N HIS A 259 -24.98 12.17 6.20
CA HIS A 259 -26.33 12.75 6.21
C HIS A 259 -27.34 11.62 6.43
N ALA A 260 -28.00 11.63 7.59
CA ALA A 260 -28.97 10.61 7.95
C ALA A 260 -30.21 10.68 7.07
N GLY A 261 -30.68 9.52 6.62
CA GLY A 261 -31.90 9.35 5.87
C GLY A 261 -33.02 8.70 6.69
N ALA A 262 -34.13 8.43 6.03
CA ALA A 262 -35.25 7.69 6.59
C ALA A 262 -34.89 6.22 6.89
N GLU A 263 -34.04 5.62 6.04
CA GLU A 263 -33.52 4.28 6.26
C GLU A 263 -32.39 4.28 7.28
N LYS A 264 -32.48 3.39 8.25
CA LYS A 264 -31.47 3.25 9.32
C LYS A 264 -30.44 2.16 8.97
N LYS A 265 -29.81 2.26 7.78
CA LYS A 265 -28.77 1.32 7.35
C LYS A 265 -27.42 1.71 7.96
N THR A 266 -26.73 0.73 8.53
CA THR A 266 -25.34 0.87 8.96
C THR A 266 -24.48 1.33 7.78
N TYR A 267 -23.61 2.30 8.03
CA TYR A 267 -22.74 2.86 7.02
C TYR A 267 -21.26 2.65 7.35
N ARG A 268 -20.48 2.24 6.36
CA ARG A 268 -19.01 2.17 6.38
C ARG A 268 -18.46 2.91 5.18
N PRO A 269 -17.38 3.67 5.33
CA PRO A 269 -16.61 4.17 4.19
C PRO A 269 -16.16 3.04 3.27
N ARG A 270 -16.22 3.26 1.95
CA ARG A 270 -15.84 2.29 0.91
C ARG A 270 -14.51 2.65 0.24
N PHE A 271 -14.21 3.95 0.12
CA PHE A 271 -13.17 4.49 -0.74
C PHE A 271 -12.06 5.23 0.01
N THR A 272 -12.03 5.09 1.32
CA THR A 272 -11.08 5.74 2.20
C THR A 272 -10.75 4.88 3.41
N TYR A 273 -9.59 5.12 4.00
CA TYR A 273 -9.23 4.70 5.35
C TYR A 273 -8.45 5.81 6.04
N MET A 274 -8.34 5.77 7.34
CA MET A 274 -7.66 6.79 8.12
C MET A 274 -6.66 6.16 9.07
N GLY A 275 -5.54 6.87 9.36
CA GLY A 275 -4.68 6.55 10.49
C GLY A 275 -5.13 7.35 11.71
N PHE A 276 -5.59 6.68 12.76
CA PHE A 276 -6.13 7.38 13.93
C PHE A 276 -6.11 6.55 15.21
N ARG A 277 -6.11 7.25 16.31
CA ARG A 277 -6.46 6.73 17.63
C ARG A 277 -7.72 7.40 18.18
N TYR A 278 -7.93 8.67 17.77
CA TYR A 278 -9.04 9.48 18.26
C TYR A 278 -9.99 9.84 17.14
N VAL A 279 -11.25 9.93 17.49
CA VAL A 279 -12.30 10.44 16.62
C VAL A 279 -13.02 11.59 17.33
N GLU A 280 -13.10 12.74 16.66
CA GLU A 280 -13.96 13.86 17.06
C GLU A 280 -15.29 13.74 16.35
N LEU A 281 -16.38 13.66 17.13
CA LEU A 281 -17.74 13.51 16.65
C LEU A 281 -18.54 14.78 16.97
N SER A 282 -19.27 15.29 15.97
CA SER A 282 -20.16 16.43 16.10
C SER A 282 -21.44 16.25 15.26
N GLY A 283 -22.48 17.00 15.61
CA GLY A 283 -23.79 16.95 14.92
C GLY A 283 -24.81 16.03 15.59
N ALA A 284 -24.42 15.20 16.56
CA ALA A 284 -25.32 14.42 17.40
C ALA A 284 -24.70 14.17 18.77
N GLU A 285 -25.53 13.93 19.77
CA GLU A 285 -25.10 13.44 21.07
C GLU A 285 -24.67 11.97 20.97
N TYR A 286 -23.45 11.67 21.41
CA TYR A 286 -22.92 10.31 21.33
C TYR A 286 -23.68 9.36 22.26
N LYS A 287 -24.02 8.20 21.73
CA LYS A 287 -24.55 7.06 22.50
C LYS A 287 -23.63 5.86 22.30
N PRO A 288 -23.36 5.05 23.33
CA PRO A 288 -22.57 3.82 23.21
C PRO A 288 -23.10 2.92 22.07
N GLY A 289 -22.23 2.49 21.17
CA GLY A 289 -22.60 1.71 19.99
C GLY A 289 -22.91 2.51 18.72
N MET A 290 -23.06 3.84 18.82
CA MET A 290 -23.33 4.71 17.66
C MET A 290 -22.22 4.73 16.62
N VAL A 291 -20.98 4.62 17.07
CA VAL A 291 -19.80 4.53 16.22
C VAL A 291 -18.94 3.38 16.69
N LYS A 292 -18.58 2.50 15.78
CA LYS A 292 -17.56 1.48 15.95
C LYS A 292 -16.38 1.80 15.07
N ALA A 293 -15.22 1.26 15.39
CA ALA A 293 -14.03 1.36 14.54
C ALA A 293 -13.45 -0.01 14.27
N TYR A 294 -12.85 -0.14 13.09
CA TYR A 294 -12.23 -1.38 12.66
C TYR A 294 -10.85 -1.10 12.09
N ALA A 295 -9.85 -1.84 12.55
CA ALA A 295 -8.55 -1.87 11.93
C ALA A 295 -8.63 -2.64 10.61
N LEU A 296 -7.98 -2.10 9.57
CA LEU A 296 -7.85 -2.75 8.28
C LEU A 296 -6.38 -2.81 7.85
N TYR A 297 -6.01 -3.90 7.23
CA TYR A 297 -4.69 -4.13 6.65
C TYR A 297 -4.73 -5.31 5.69
N THR A 298 -3.68 -5.47 4.89
CA THR A 298 -3.54 -6.62 3.99
C THR A 298 -3.62 -7.91 4.77
N ASP A 299 -4.47 -8.84 4.31
CA ASP A 299 -4.68 -10.13 4.96
C ASP A 299 -3.42 -10.99 4.86
N MET A 300 -2.73 -11.13 5.99
CA MET A 300 -1.50 -11.87 6.14
C MET A 300 -1.58 -12.76 7.39
N ARG A 301 -1.21 -14.01 7.24
CA ARG A 301 -1.22 -14.95 8.35
C ARG A 301 -0.18 -14.56 9.40
N ARG A 302 -0.62 -14.38 10.66
CA ARG A 302 0.29 -14.16 11.76
C ARG A 302 1.14 -15.41 12.03
N THR A 303 2.47 -15.28 12.04
CA THR A 303 3.42 -16.40 12.19
C THR A 303 4.36 -16.25 13.38
N GLY A 304 4.59 -15.03 13.84
CA GLY A 304 5.51 -14.75 14.93
C GLY A 304 4.84 -14.11 16.14
N PHE A 305 5.26 -14.59 17.33
CA PHE A 305 4.78 -14.10 18.62
C PHE A 305 5.97 -13.95 19.55
N PHE A 306 5.96 -12.88 20.34
CA PHE A 306 7.00 -12.61 21.34
C PHE A 306 6.38 -12.11 22.62
N GLU A 307 6.82 -12.67 23.74
CA GLU A 307 6.46 -12.24 25.08
C GLU A 307 7.70 -12.18 25.97
N CYS A 308 7.82 -11.15 26.79
CA CYS A 308 8.87 -11.04 27.80
C CYS A 308 8.40 -10.31 29.05
N GLY A 309 9.08 -10.53 30.18
CA GLY A 309 8.77 -9.88 31.45
C GLY A 309 9.22 -8.42 31.56
N HIS A 310 9.87 -7.86 30.55
CA HIS A 310 10.31 -6.46 30.55
C HIS A 310 9.28 -5.57 29.84
N GLU A 311 8.50 -4.81 30.59
CA GLU A 311 7.36 -4.02 30.10
C GLU A 311 7.68 -3.12 28.91
N LYS A 312 8.82 -2.40 28.90
CA LYS A 312 9.19 -1.51 27.79
C LYS A 312 9.53 -2.27 26.51
N VAL A 313 10.17 -3.45 26.63
CA VAL A 313 10.49 -4.30 25.47
C VAL A 313 9.21 -4.91 24.93
N GLN A 314 8.33 -5.39 25.79
CA GLN A 314 7.01 -5.88 25.38
C GLN A 314 6.22 -4.81 24.65
N LYS A 315 6.20 -3.58 25.19
CA LYS A 315 5.49 -2.45 24.56
C LYS A 315 6.11 -2.05 23.21
N LEU A 316 7.44 -2.08 23.10
CA LEU A 316 8.13 -1.84 21.82
C LEU A 316 7.71 -2.86 20.76
N TYR A 317 7.65 -4.15 21.13
CA TYR A 317 7.19 -5.20 20.23
C TYR A 317 5.73 -4.99 19.78
N GLU A 318 4.83 -4.68 20.71
CA GLU A 318 3.43 -4.37 20.39
C GLU A 318 3.30 -3.18 19.44
N ASN A 319 4.04 -2.09 19.69
CA ASN A 319 4.05 -0.91 18.83
C ASN A 319 4.55 -1.24 17.41
N GLN A 320 5.61 -2.06 17.32
CA GLN A 320 6.15 -2.51 16.03
C GLN A 320 5.13 -3.34 15.24
N VAL A 321 4.39 -4.24 15.89
CA VAL A 321 3.32 -5.03 15.25
C VAL A 321 2.19 -4.14 14.77
N TRP A 322 1.76 -3.16 15.57
CA TRP A 322 0.74 -2.19 15.15
C TRP A 322 1.24 -1.24 14.06
N GLY A 323 2.52 -0.86 14.10
CA GLY A 323 3.15 -0.12 13.00
C GLY A 323 3.07 -0.89 11.68
N GLN A 324 3.38 -2.20 11.69
CA GLN A 324 3.25 -3.07 10.51
C GLN A 324 1.81 -3.17 10.02
N LYS A 325 0.86 -3.50 10.88
CA LYS A 325 -0.57 -3.56 10.53
C LYS A 325 -1.05 -2.27 9.89
N SER A 326 -0.66 -1.11 10.46
CA SER A 326 -1.11 0.19 9.98
C SER A 326 -0.48 0.65 8.66
N ASN A 327 0.67 0.08 8.28
CA ASN A 327 1.41 0.48 7.09
C ASN A 327 1.53 -0.63 6.02
N TYR A 328 0.95 -1.81 6.23
CA TYR A 328 0.84 -2.85 5.21
C TYR A 328 -0.60 -2.86 4.67
N VAL A 329 -0.95 -1.80 3.92
CA VAL A 329 -2.26 -1.59 3.28
C VAL A 329 -2.02 -1.49 1.77
N GLU A 330 -2.26 -2.55 1.04
CA GLU A 330 -1.92 -2.77 -0.38
C GLU A 330 -0.41 -2.80 -0.65
N VAL A 331 0.31 -1.79 -0.19
CA VAL A 331 1.75 -1.60 -0.32
C VAL A 331 2.35 -1.26 1.05
N PRO A 332 3.69 -1.34 1.25
CA PRO A 332 4.32 -0.90 2.48
C PRO A 332 4.33 0.63 2.56
N THR A 333 3.22 1.22 3.05
CA THR A 333 3.05 2.67 3.12
C THR A 333 3.98 3.31 4.15
N ASP A 334 4.45 4.51 3.87
CA ASP A 334 5.26 5.32 4.82
C ASP A 334 4.43 5.82 6.01
N CYS A 335 3.14 5.99 5.82
CA CYS A 335 2.23 6.51 6.83
C CYS A 335 0.78 6.15 6.51
N PRO A 336 -0.13 6.04 7.53
CA PRO A 336 -1.54 5.74 7.28
C PRO A 336 -2.45 6.97 7.34
N GLN A 337 -1.97 8.17 7.79
CA GLN A 337 -2.87 9.25 8.22
C GLN A 337 -2.89 10.50 7.33
N ARG A 338 -1.76 10.83 6.69
CA ARG A 338 -1.60 12.07 5.92
C ARG A 338 -1.75 11.83 4.42
N ASP A 339 -1.69 12.89 3.63
CA ASP A 339 -1.74 12.85 2.17
C ASP A 339 -0.39 12.43 1.55
N GLU A 340 0.02 11.18 1.83
CA GLU A 340 1.21 10.52 1.27
C GLU A 340 0.88 9.05 0.97
N ARG A 341 0.98 8.14 1.93
CA ARG A 341 0.58 6.72 1.88
C ARG A 341 1.14 5.98 0.67
N MET A 342 2.45 6.16 0.44
CA MET A 342 3.14 5.61 -0.71
C MET A 342 3.99 4.40 -0.34
N GLY A 343 4.10 3.44 -1.26
CA GLY A 343 4.97 2.28 -1.10
C GLY A 343 6.43 2.62 -1.35
N TYR A 344 7.08 3.33 -0.42
CA TYR A 344 8.49 3.64 -0.54
C TYR A 344 9.35 2.38 -0.42
N THR A 345 10.25 2.20 -1.39
CA THR A 345 11.14 1.04 -1.46
C THR A 345 12.13 1.02 -0.28
N GLY A 346 12.61 2.18 0.17
CA GLY A 346 13.48 2.31 1.34
C GLY A 346 12.81 1.85 2.63
N ASP A 347 11.62 2.36 2.91
CA ASP A 347 10.80 2.00 4.08
C ASP A 347 10.44 0.51 4.05
N GLY A 348 10.00 0.01 2.88
CA GLY A 348 9.66 -1.39 2.69
C GLY A 348 10.83 -2.32 3.01
N GLN A 349 12.01 -2.11 2.41
CA GLN A 349 13.15 -3.00 2.59
C GLN A 349 13.73 -3.00 4.02
N VAL A 350 13.75 -1.83 4.68
CA VAL A 350 14.31 -1.71 6.03
C VAL A 350 13.47 -2.49 7.05
N PHE A 351 12.16 -2.46 6.88
CA PHE A 351 11.24 -3.15 7.79
C PHE A 351 10.92 -4.61 7.37
N ALA A 352 11.22 -5.02 6.15
CA ALA A 352 10.80 -6.29 5.57
C ALA A 352 11.14 -7.52 6.44
N LEU A 353 12.39 -7.60 6.94
CA LEU A 353 12.81 -8.73 7.80
C LEU A 353 12.06 -8.74 9.13
N THR A 354 11.86 -7.58 9.73
CA THR A 354 11.06 -7.43 10.94
C THR A 354 9.61 -7.87 10.71
N GLY A 355 9.04 -7.43 9.59
CA GLY A 355 7.71 -7.83 9.16
C GLY A 355 7.56 -9.33 8.94
N ALA A 356 8.57 -9.97 8.35
CA ALA A 356 8.60 -11.40 8.10
C ALA A 356 8.66 -12.26 9.38
N TYR A 357 9.23 -11.73 10.46
CA TYR A 357 9.18 -12.40 11.77
C TYR A 357 7.79 -12.38 12.39
N ASN A 358 6.95 -11.43 12.05
CA ASN A 358 5.61 -11.29 12.62
C ASN A 358 4.52 -11.99 11.79
N PHE A 359 4.61 -11.87 10.45
CA PHE A 359 3.60 -12.33 9.51
C PHE A 359 4.23 -13.05 8.33
N ASP A 360 3.47 -13.92 7.71
CA ASP A 360 3.78 -14.46 6.39
C ASP A 360 3.52 -13.39 5.33
N THR A 361 4.59 -12.68 4.96
CA THR A 361 4.53 -11.55 4.02
C THR A 361 4.97 -11.94 2.60
N ASN A 362 5.09 -13.25 2.29
CA ASN A 362 5.63 -13.70 1.01
C ASN A 362 4.80 -13.20 -0.19
N ASP A 363 3.49 -13.40 -0.16
CA ASP A 363 2.62 -12.98 -1.27
C ASP A 363 2.47 -11.44 -1.34
N PHE A 364 2.56 -10.73 -0.21
CA PHE A 364 2.63 -9.28 -0.17
C PHE A 364 3.85 -8.76 -0.94
N TRP A 365 5.02 -9.34 -0.72
CA TRP A 365 6.24 -8.96 -1.43
C TRP A 365 6.24 -9.40 -2.90
N LYS A 366 5.63 -10.54 -3.26
CA LYS A 366 5.43 -10.92 -4.68
C LYS A 366 4.64 -9.86 -5.43
N ASN A 367 3.55 -9.38 -4.83
CA ASN A 367 2.72 -8.34 -5.43
C ASN A 367 3.51 -7.04 -5.63
N PHE A 368 4.22 -6.59 -4.61
CA PHE A 368 5.05 -5.39 -4.64
C PHE A 368 6.19 -5.47 -5.65
N LEU A 369 6.95 -6.58 -5.66
CA LEU A 369 8.06 -6.81 -6.58
C LEU A 369 7.61 -6.92 -8.04
N ARG A 370 6.38 -7.40 -8.29
CA ARG A 370 5.81 -7.43 -9.63
C ARG A 370 5.62 -6.02 -10.18
N ASP A 371 5.09 -5.10 -9.39
CA ASP A 371 4.92 -3.70 -9.80
C ASP A 371 6.26 -2.95 -9.87
N LEU A 372 7.22 -3.29 -8.99
CA LEU A 372 8.59 -2.78 -9.06
C LEU A 372 9.25 -3.15 -10.40
N GLU A 373 9.20 -4.42 -10.79
CA GLU A 373 9.73 -4.92 -12.07
C GLU A 373 9.09 -4.20 -13.26
N LEU A 374 7.75 -4.11 -13.26
CA LEU A 374 7.01 -3.47 -14.35
C LEU A 374 7.31 -1.97 -14.47
N GLY A 375 7.44 -1.26 -13.34
CA GLY A 375 7.86 0.14 -13.33
C GLY A 375 9.30 0.32 -13.84
N GLN A 376 10.21 -0.60 -13.50
CA GLN A 376 11.59 -0.57 -13.99
C GLN A 376 11.69 -0.69 -15.52
N LEU A 377 10.75 -1.38 -16.18
CA LEU A 377 10.73 -1.52 -17.64
C LEU A 377 10.56 -0.17 -18.37
N ASP A 378 10.00 0.83 -17.70
CA ASP A 378 9.83 2.18 -18.26
C ASP A 378 11.06 3.07 -18.04
N ASN A 379 12.08 2.55 -17.37
CA ASN A 379 13.35 3.22 -17.16
C ASN A 379 14.47 2.61 -18.04
N SER A 380 14.90 3.36 -19.06
CA SER A 380 15.95 2.92 -19.98
C SER A 380 17.31 2.73 -19.30
N GLU A 381 17.56 3.36 -18.15
CA GLU A 381 18.80 3.20 -17.39
C GLU A 381 18.79 2.00 -16.44
N GLY A 382 17.62 1.40 -16.19
CA GLY A 382 17.45 0.23 -15.33
C GLY A 382 17.28 0.52 -13.83
N TYR A 383 17.10 1.80 -13.44
CA TYR A 383 16.82 2.16 -12.06
C TYR A 383 15.42 1.75 -11.62
N VAL A 384 15.29 1.59 -10.32
CA VAL A 384 14.03 1.34 -9.63
C VAL A 384 13.51 2.64 -9.05
N CYS A 385 12.21 2.87 -9.14
CA CYS A 385 11.58 4.02 -8.50
C CYS A 385 11.72 3.97 -6.97
N ALA A 386 11.75 5.13 -6.35
CA ALA A 386 11.69 5.24 -4.89
C ALA A 386 10.34 4.81 -4.33
N THR A 387 9.26 4.89 -5.12
CA THR A 387 7.90 4.43 -4.79
C THR A 387 7.42 3.34 -5.75
N VAL A 388 6.72 2.36 -5.22
CA VAL A 388 6.11 1.26 -5.99
C VAL A 388 4.66 1.09 -5.49
N PRO A 389 3.68 1.06 -6.37
CA PRO A 389 3.74 1.32 -7.83
C PRO A 389 4.29 2.70 -8.18
N GLN A 390 4.91 2.81 -9.35
CA GLN A 390 5.44 4.09 -9.82
C GLN A 390 4.32 5.08 -10.12
N THR A 391 4.46 6.31 -9.62
CA THR A 391 3.46 7.39 -9.79
C THR A 391 3.70 8.28 -11.01
N GLY A 392 4.41 7.79 -12.03
CA GLY A 392 4.71 8.56 -13.25
C GLY A 392 5.80 9.62 -13.07
N PRO A 393 6.00 10.51 -14.09
CA PRO A 393 7.06 11.53 -14.07
C PRO A 393 6.91 12.55 -12.95
N ALA A 394 5.72 12.65 -12.38
CA ALA A 394 5.37 13.61 -11.33
C ALA A 394 5.67 13.07 -9.92
N GLY A 395 5.88 11.76 -9.74
CA GLY A 395 6.34 11.21 -8.48
C GLY A 395 7.82 11.51 -8.24
N ILE A 396 8.36 11.02 -7.12
CA ILE A 396 9.80 10.93 -6.90
C ILE A 396 10.30 9.92 -7.92
N GLY A 397 10.49 10.41 -9.15
CA GLY A 397 10.73 9.62 -10.35
C GLY A 397 11.99 8.78 -10.23
N PHE A 398 12.42 8.21 -11.33
CA PHE A 398 13.61 7.38 -11.47
C PHE A 398 14.90 8.10 -11.05
N VAL A 399 14.91 8.65 -9.85
CA VAL A 399 16.12 9.12 -9.22
C VAL A 399 16.80 7.89 -8.67
N ASN A 400 18.05 7.66 -9.04
CA ASN A 400 18.84 6.61 -8.44
C ASN A 400 19.04 6.92 -6.95
N MET A 401 18.17 6.40 -6.13
CA MET A 401 18.23 6.56 -4.68
C MET A 401 18.78 5.28 -4.07
N LEU A 402 20.10 5.22 -3.91
CA LEU A 402 20.75 4.18 -3.14
C LEU A 402 20.26 4.22 -1.68
N GLY A 403 19.96 3.04 -1.14
CA GLY A 403 19.23 2.91 0.12
C GLY A 403 17.73 2.70 -0.07
N TRP A 404 17.18 2.99 -1.25
CA TRP A 404 15.77 2.76 -1.64
C TRP A 404 15.65 1.70 -2.73
N GLY A 405 16.18 1.95 -3.92
CA GLY A 405 16.12 1.03 -5.06
C GLY A 405 16.70 -0.35 -4.80
N ASN A 406 17.58 -0.48 -3.82
CA ASN A 406 18.16 -1.76 -3.38
C ASN A 406 17.12 -2.77 -2.88
N ALA A 407 15.87 -2.37 -2.68
CA ALA A 407 14.75 -3.28 -2.44
C ALA A 407 14.64 -4.39 -3.51
N VAL A 408 15.08 -4.10 -4.74
CA VAL A 408 15.10 -5.05 -5.87
C VAL A 408 15.97 -6.28 -5.62
N THR A 409 16.98 -6.19 -4.79
CA THR A 409 17.87 -7.30 -4.40
C THR A 409 17.53 -7.84 -3.02
N ILE A 410 17.26 -6.94 -2.07
CA ILE A 410 17.05 -7.27 -0.66
C ILE A 410 15.76 -8.07 -0.46
N LEU A 411 14.67 -7.69 -1.12
CA LEU A 411 13.38 -8.37 -0.94
C LEU A 411 13.36 -9.79 -1.51
N PRO A 412 13.85 -10.07 -2.75
CA PRO A 412 13.94 -11.43 -3.26
C PRO A 412 14.86 -12.33 -2.44
N GLU A 413 16.00 -11.79 -1.95
CA GLU A 413 16.90 -12.52 -1.05
C GLU A 413 16.19 -12.88 0.26
N LEU A 414 15.47 -11.92 0.88
CA LEU A 414 14.68 -12.15 2.08
C LEU A 414 13.62 -13.24 1.85
N MET A 415 12.89 -13.18 0.73
CA MET A 415 11.84 -14.16 0.42
C MET A 415 12.42 -15.57 0.29
N TYR A 416 13.56 -15.70 -0.36
CA TYR A 416 14.27 -16.95 -0.49
C TYR A 416 14.67 -17.53 0.88
N TRP A 417 15.35 -16.73 1.72
CA TRP A 417 15.86 -17.20 3.01
C TRP A 417 14.78 -17.35 4.08
N GLN A 418 13.83 -16.42 4.14
CA GLN A 418 12.86 -16.36 5.22
C GLN A 418 11.65 -17.26 4.99
N PHE A 419 11.20 -17.39 3.74
CA PHE A 419 10.01 -18.15 3.37
C PHE A 419 10.33 -19.42 2.58
N GLY A 420 11.58 -19.63 2.18
CA GLY A 420 11.97 -20.75 1.32
C GLY A 420 11.38 -20.62 -0.10
N ASP A 421 11.11 -19.40 -0.57
CA ASP A 421 10.58 -19.19 -1.91
C ASP A 421 11.69 -19.32 -2.97
N GLU A 422 11.89 -20.53 -3.44
CA GLU A 422 12.92 -20.85 -4.45
C GLU A 422 12.70 -20.14 -5.80
N LYS A 423 11.52 -19.56 -6.02
CA LYS A 423 11.20 -18.82 -7.25
C LYS A 423 11.53 -17.34 -7.16
N ALA A 424 11.64 -16.76 -5.97
CA ALA A 424 11.85 -15.35 -5.76
C ALA A 424 13.08 -14.81 -6.50
N LEU A 425 14.23 -15.44 -6.29
CA LEU A 425 15.50 -15.03 -6.94
C LEU A 425 15.49 -15.24 -8.47
N PRO A 426 15.09 -16.42 -9.01
CA PRO A 426 14.99 -16.59 -10.46
C PRO A 426 14.05 -15.62 -11.14
N GLN A 427 12.89 -15.36 -10.57
CA GLN A 427 11.89 -14.45 -11.14
C GLN A 427 12.38 -13.00 -11.19
N GLN A 428 13.16 -12.58 -10.19
CA GLN A 428 13.64 -11.20 -10.08
C GLN A 428 15.05 -10.99 -10.67
N TYR A 429 15.71 -12.05 -11.15
CA TYR A 429 17.13 -11.99 -11.57
C TYR A 429 17.39 -10.90 -12.62
N GLU A 430 16.58 -10.81 -13.68
CA GLU A 430 16.77 -9.80 -14.73
C GLU A 430 16.54 -8.37 -14.22
N SER A 431 15.61 -8.18 -13.29
CA SER A 431 15.37 -6.89 -12.63
C SER A 431 16.55 -6.48 -11.75
N MET A 432 17.04 -7.39 -10.91
CA MET A 432 18.24 -7.20 -10.09
C MET A 432 19.47 -6.88 -10.95
N LYS A 433 19.68 -7.64 -12.03
CA LYS A 433 20.77 -7.45 -12.97
C LYS A 433 20.75 -6.06 -13.61
N LYS A 434 19.60 -5.61 -14.12
CA LYS A 434 19.45 -4.27 -14.71
C LYS A 434 19.81 -3.17 -13.72
N PHE A 435 19.36 -3.30 -12.47
CA PHE A 435 19.67 -2.34 -11.43
C PHE A 435 21.17 -2.28 -11.13
N VAL A 436 21.81 -3.42 -10.89
CA VAL A 436 23.25 -3.50 -10.61
C VAL A 436 24.09 -2.99 -11.78
N GLU A 437 23.70 -3.27 -13.03
CA GLU A 437 24.37 -2.72 -14.21
C GLU A 437 24.28 -1.19 -14.26
N ALA A 438 23.15 -0.62 -13.85
CA ALA A 438 23.01 0.83 -13.75
C ALA A 438 23.97 1.41 -12.71
N GLU A 439 24.11 0.75 -11.56
CA GLU A 439 25.05 1.14 -10.50
C GLU A 439 26.50 1.08 -10.98
N ILE A 440 26.89 -0.01 -11.64
CA ILE A 440 28.24 -0.19 -12.20
C ILE A 440 28.56 0.93 -13.19
N ARG A 441 27.63 1.30 -14.08
CA ARG A 441 27.83 2.41 -15.02
C ARG A 441 28.07 3.75 -14.31
N LYS A 442 27.34 4.00 -13.21
CA LYS A 442 27.48 5.24 -12.42
C LYS A 442 28.78 5.31 -11.61
N MET A 443 29.41 4.19 -11.33
CA MET A 443 30.76 4.18 -10.72
C MET A 443 31.84 4.71 -11.65
N GLU A 444 31.64 4.76 -12.96
CA GLU A 444 32.58 5.31 -13.96
C GLU A 444 33.99 4.70 -13.85
N GLY A 445 34.08 3.40 -13.53
CA GLY A 445 35.34 2.67 -13.38
C GLY A 445 36.06 2.89 -12.05
N ARG A 446 35.53 3.67 -11.13
CA ARG A 446 36.13 3.95 -9.81
C ARG A 446 35.93 2.84 -8.79
N ASN A 447 35.09 1.84 -9.09
CA ASN A 447 34.61 0.81 -8.18
C ASN A 447 33.85 1.36 -6.95
N LEU A 448 33.51 2.65 -6.93
CA LEU A 448 32.72 3.32 -5.90
C LEU A 448 31.78 4.33 -6.55
N TRP A 449 30.58 4.37 -6.05
CA TRP A 449 29.63 5.41 -6.38
C TRP A 449 29.87 6.63 -5.47
N LEU A 450 30.14 7.77 -6.06
CA LEU A 450 30.41 9.03 -5.35
C LEU A 450 29.43 10.09 -5.85
N GLY A 451 28.25 10.14 -5.26
CA GLY A 451 27.19 11.04 -5.69
C GLY A 451 26.25 11.40 -4.53
N VAL A 452 25.17 12.10 -4.86
CA VAL A 452 24.14 12.44 -3.89
C VAL A 452 23.16 11.27 -3.75
N SER A 453 22.89 10.88 -2.51
CA SER A 453 21.83 9.92 -2.17
C SER A 453 21.15 10.33 -0.86
N LEU A 454 20.00 9.74 -0.55
CA LEU A 454 19.30 10.01 0.70
C LEU A 454 19.91 9.26 1.90
N GLY A 455 20.57 8.13 1.65
CA GLY A 455 21.29 7.36 2.67
C GLY A 455 20.44 7.04 3.89
N ASP A 456 20.86 7.54 5.06
CA ASP A 456 20.07 7.49 6.29
C ASP A 456 19.11 8.70 6.33
N TRP A 457 17.87 8.48 5.90
CA TRP A 457 16.84 9.51 5.87
C TRP A 457 16.58 10.06 7.28
N LEU A 458 16.73 11.36 7.45
CA LEU A 458 16.57 12.05 8.73
C LEU A 458 17.55 11.58 9.83
N ALA A 459 18.83 11.34 9.48
CA ALA A 459 19.86 10.99 10.44
C ALA A 459 19.85 11.95 11.65
N LEU A 460 19.84 11.41 12.84
CA LEU A 460 19.58 12.15 14.07
C LEU A 460 20.64 13.26 14.28
N GLY A 461 20.17 14.49 14.51
CA GLY A 461 21.05 15.64 14.70
C GLY A 461 21.75 16.16 13.44
N LYS A 462 21.41 15.66 12.25
CA LYS A 462 21.95 16.09 10.96
C LYS A 462 20.88 16.71 10.09
N ASP A 463 21.24 17.70 9.28
CA ASP A 463 20.33 18.28 8.29
C ASP A 463 20.45 17.59 6.91
N MET A 464 19.53 17.91 6.02
CA MET A 464 19.48 17.33 4.67
C MET A 464 20.72 17.67 3.84
N ALA A 465 21.32 18.84 4.03
CA ALA A 465 22.51 19.24 3.29
C ALA A 465 23.72 18.45 3.74
N TRP A 466 23.86 18.18 5.03
CA TRP A 466 24.88 17.29 5.57
C TRP A 466 24.71 15.87 5.04
N GLN A 467 23.51 15.32 5.09
CA GLN A 467 23.21 13.97 4.61
C GLN A 467 23.58 13.80 3.13
N ALA A 468 23.20 14.73 2.27
CA ALA A 468 23.51 14.68 0.83
C ALA A 468 25.04 14.57 0.54
N GLN A 469 25.88 15.06 1.45
CA GLN A 469 27.34 15.04 1.30
C GLN A 469 28.03 13.84 1.97
N HIS A 470 27.37 13.18 2.94
CA HIS A 470 27.97 12.19 3.83
C HIS A 470 27.34 10.79 3.73
N ASN A 471 26.60 10.49 2.68
CA ASN A 471 25.92 9.21 2.51
C ASN A 471 26.70 8.16 1.71
N ASN A 472 27.90 8.50 1.21
CA ASN A 472 28.67 7.57 0.38
C ASN A 472 29.02 6.24 1.07
N PRO A 473 29.38 6.19 2.38
CA PRO A 473 29.60 4.91 3.06
C PRO A 473 28.35 4.02 3.07
N ILE A 474 27.17 4.60 3.32
CA ILE A 474 25.91 3.85 3.31
C ILE A 474 25.58 3.36 1.89
N SER A 475 25.60 4.25 0.90
CA SER A 475 25.28 3.94 -0.49
C SER A 475 26.15 2.81 -1.04
N ASN A 476 27.46 2.88 -0.82
CA ASN A 476 28.39 1.84 -1.29
C ASN A 476 28.26 0.53 -0.51
N SER A 477 27.80 0.56 0.75
CA SER A 477 27.48 -0.68 1.49
C SER A 477 26.35 -1.46 0.82
N PHE A 478 25.30 -0.77 0.35
CA PHE A 478 24.21 -1.39 -0.40
C PHE A 478 24.72 -1.96 -1.73
N ILE A 479 25.54 -1.21 -2.48
CA ILE A 479 26.11 -1.71 -3.77
C ILE A 479 26.94 -2.98 -3.56
N VAL A 480 27.75 -3.03 -2.50
CA VAL A 480 28.52 -4.25 -2.16
C VAL A 480 27.59 -5.43 -1.91
N HIS A 481 26.48 -5.19 -1.19
CA HIS A 481 25.46 -6.23 -0.96
C HIS A 481 24.79 -6.69 -2.25
N ASP A 482 24.35 -5.76 -3.10
CA ASP A 482 23.66 -6.06 -4.35
C ASP A 482 24.51 -6.89 -5.30
N LEU A 483 25.78 -6.52 -5.46
CA LEU A 483 26.76 -7.25 -6.26
C LEU A 483 26.96 -8.68 -5.75
N LYS A 484 26.97 -8.87 -4.43
CA LYS A 484 27.03 -10.20 -3.80
C LYS A 484 25.79 -11.02 -4.15
N VAL A 485 24.61 -10.47 -3.90
CA VAL A 485 23.33 -11.18 -4.14
C VAL A 485 23.19 -11.58 -5.60
N VAL A 486 23.47 -10.67 -6.54
CA VAL A 486 23.36 -10.95 -7.97
C VAL A 486 24.40 -12.00 -8.41
N SER A 487 25.64 -11.94 -7.90
CA SER A 487 26.67 -12.95 -8.19
C SER A 487 26.28 -14.34 -7.69
N GLU A 488 25.80 -14.45 -6.44
CA GLU A 488 25.39 -15.71 -5.84
C GLU A 488 24.14 -16.28 -6.54
N THR A 489 23.19 -15.41 -6.92
CA THR A 489 22.02 -15.80 -7.68
C THR A 489 22.39 -16.30 -9.08
N ALA A 490 23.26 -15.58 -9.80
CA ALA A 490 23.75 -16.00 -11.12
C ALA A 490 24.39 -17.39 -11.05
N LYS A 491 25.23 -17.61 -10.03
CA LYS A 491 25.86 -18.92 -9.79
C LYS A 491 24.82 -20.02 -9.53
N ALA A 492 23.82 -19.76 -8.71
CA ALA A 492 22.78 -20.72 -8.40
C ALA A 492 21.93 -21.07 -9.64
N LEU A 493 21.76 -20.13 -10.56
CA LEU A 493 21.04 -20.30 -11.83
C LEU A 493 21.89 -20.90 -12.96
N GLY A 494 23.22 -21.09 -12.75
CA GLY A 494 24.12 -21.63 -13.75
C GLY A 494 24.59 -20.60 -14.80
N TYR A 495 24.47 -19.33 -14.52
CA TYR A 495 24.97 -18.23 -15.38
C TYR A 495 26.44 -17.93 -15.04
N GLU A 496 27.35 -18.82 -15.43
CA GLU A 496 28.75 -18.80 -15.01
C GLU A 496 29.49 -17.50 -15.37
N GLU A 497 29.25 -16.92 -16.55
CA GLU A 497 29.86 -15.64 -16.95
C GLU A 497 29.40 -14.49 -16.05
N ASP A 498 28.11 -14.36 -15.82
CA ASP A 498 27.54 -13.35 -14.94
C ASP A 498 28.05 -13.54 -13.50
N ALA A 499 28.05 -14.77 -13.01
CA ALA A 499 28.55 -15.09 -11.67
C ALA A 499 30.02 -14.65 -11.49
N ALA A 500 30.89 -15.01 -12.42
CA ALA A 500 32.30 -14.63 -12.36
C ALA A 500 32.49 -13.11 -12.46
N ARG A 501 31.78 -12.45 -13.35
CA ARG A 501 31.85 -11.01 -13.56
C ARG A 501 31.37 -10.22 -12.33
N TYR A 502 30.22 -10.55 -11.77
CA TYR A 502 29.69 -9.85 -10.59
C TYR A 502 30.49 -10.18 -9.33
N GLN A 503 31.04 -11.39 -9.22
CA GLN A 503 31.97 -11.72 -8.14
C GLN A 503 33.24 -10.87 -8.19
N ALA A 504 33.82 -10.66 -9.37
CA ALA A 504 34.99 -9.80 -9.54
C ALA A 504 34.66 -8.32 -9.19
N GLN A 505 33.50 -7.83 -9.62
CA GLN A 505 33.05 -6.46 -9.30
C GLN A 505 32.76 -6.30 -7.80
N TYR A 506 32.09 -7.28 -7.19
CA TYR A 506 31.87 -7.33 -5.74
C TYR A 506 33.19 -7.18 -4.97
N GLN A 507 34.19 -7.96 -5.34
CA GLN A 507 35.47 -7.92 -4.65
C GLN A 507 36.15 -6.55 -4.83
N ALA A 508 36.18 -6.02 -6.07
CA ALA A 508 36.80 -4.72 -6.37
C ALA A 508 36.09 -3.57 -5.64
N THR A 509 34.73 -3.59 -5.58
CA THR A 509 33.96 -2.56 -4.89
C THR A 509 34.15 -2.64 -3.37
N ARG A 510 34.13 -3.84 -2.82
CA ARG A 510 34.41 -4.07 -1.40
C ARG A 510 35.81 -3.61 -0.98
N ASP A 511 36.81 -3.94 -1.75
CA ASP A 511 38.21 -3.54 -1.45
C ASP A 511 38.37 -2.02 -1.54
N ALA A 512 37.76 -1.37 -2.55
CA ALA A 512 37.73 0.08 -2.66
C ALA A 512 36.95 0.74 -1.49
N TYR A 513 35.85 0.13 -1.02
CA TYR A 513 35.14 0.57 0.16
C TYR A 513 36.02 0.56 1.41
N LEU A 514 36.66 -0.58 1.69
CA LEU A 514 37.53 -0.73 2.85
C LEU A 514 38.68 0.28 2.81
N GLN A 515 39.29 0.50 1.65
CA GLN A 515 40.36 1.45 1.48
C GLN A 515 39.94 2.91 1.69
N MET A 516 38.73 3.29 1.22
CA MET A 516 38.28 4.68 1.27
C MET A 516 37.59 5.04 2.57
N PHE A 517 36.75 4.15 3.11
CA PHE A 517 35.81 4.48 4.19
C PHE A 517 36.18 3.86 5.54
N VAL A 518 37.11 2.93 5.63
CA VAL A 518 37.43 2.24 6.88
C VAL A 518 38.89 2.38 7.23
N LYS A 519 39.21 2.93 8.41
CA LYS A 519 40.56 3.06 8.90
C LYS A 519 41.02 1.77 9.63
N GLU A 520 42.33 1.60 9.76
CA GLU A 520 42.93 0.43 10.45
C GLU A 520 42.55 0.31 11.93
N ASP A 521 42.23 1.42 12.58
CA ASP A 521 41.78 1.45 14.00
C ASP A 521 40.30 1.18 14.16
N GLY A 522 39.56 1.03 13.04
CA GLY A 522 38.12 0.72 13.02
C GLY A 522 37.19 1.91 12.86
N ASP A 523 37.69 3.13 12.68
CA ASP A 523 36.85 4.27 12.32
C ASP A 523 36.23 4.07 10.93
N VAL A 524 34.93 4.36 10.80
CA VAL A 524 34.23 4.42 9.52
C VAL A 524 34.01 5.90 9.17
N ALA A 525 34.20 6.24 7.89
CA ALA A 525 34.03 7.62 7.42
C ALA A 525 32.66 8.20 7.78
N ASP A 526 32.66 9.52 7.99
CA ASP A 526 31.52 10.35 8.39
C ASP A 526 31.01 10.10 9.83
N ASP A 527 31.62 9.16 10.54
CA ASP A 527 31.51 8.94 11.98
C ASP A 527 30.08 9.09 12.57
N TYR A 528 29.14 8.31 12.02
CA TYR A 528 27.78 8.25 12.54
C TYR A 528 27.24 6.81 12.50
N GLN A 529 26.25 6.54 13.34
CA GLN A 529 25.81 5.19 13.69
C GLN A 529 25.50 4.32 12.46
N SER A 530 24.76 4.87 11.49
CA SER A 530 24.31 4.12 10.33
C SER A 530 25.46 3.69 9.43
N ALA A 531 26.53 4.51 9.30
CA ALA A 531 27.73 4.14 8.54
C ALA A 531 28.40 2.89 9.12
N TYR A 532 28.56 2.83 10.44
CA TYR A 532 29.11 1.66 11.13
C TYR A 532 28.24 0.42 10.98
N ILE A 533 26.92 0.57 11.16
CA ILE A 533 25.98 -0.55 11.06
C ILE A 533 25.99 -1.15 9.66
N MET A 534 25.93 -0.31 8.64
CA MET A 534 25.87 -0.75 7.25
C MET A 534 27.20 -1.37 6.80
N ALA A 535 28.35 -0.80 7.21
CA ALA A 535 29.66 -1.39 6.97
C ALA A 535 29.77 -2.78 7.62
N LEU A 536 29.34 -2.93 8.87
CA LEU A 536 29.34 -4.20 9.59
C LEU A 536 28.38 -5.22 8.98
N LYS A 537 27.22 -4.78 8.49
CA LYS A 537 26.21 -5.66 7.94
C LYS A 537 26.60 -6.22 6.57
N PHE A 538 27.13 -5.40 5.67
CA PHE A 538 27.24 -5.75 4.27
C PHE A 538 28.69 -5.86 3.75
N VAL A 539 29.66 -5.21 4.39
CA VAL A 539 31.00 -5.05 3.80
C VAL A 539 32.09 -5.77 4.58
N ILE A 540 32.16 -5.56 5.90
CA ILE A 540 33.26 -6.01 6.73
C ILE A 540 33.08 -7.48 7.13
N PRO A 541 33.95 -8.40 6.68
CA PRO A 541 33.85 -9.81 7.04
C PRO A 541 34.22 -10.05 8.51
N GLU A 542 33.99 -11.25 9.00
CA GLU A 542 34.50 -11.69 10.30
C GLU A 542 36.01 -11.55 10.36
N GLY A 543 36.52 -11.08 11.51
CA GLY A 543 37.94 -10.88 11.73
C GLY A 543 38.29 -9.70 12.65
N GLU A 544 39.56 -9.38 12.75
CA GLU A 544 40.10 -8.34 13.66
C GLU A 544 39.54 -6.94 13.36
N LEU A 545 39.47 -6.56 12.09
CA LEU A 545 38.90 -5.26 11.67
C LEU A 545 37.44 -5.12 12.12
N ARG A 546 36.65 -6.17 11.96
CA ARG A 546 35.25 -6.16 12.41
C ARG A 546 35.12 -5.90 13.91
N GLN A 547 35.98 -6.51 14.71
CA GLN A 547 36.00 -6.31 16.17
C GLN A 547 36.38 -4.86 16.53
N LYS A 548 37.32 -4.26 15.81
CA LYS A 548 37.67 -2.85 16.00
C LYS A 548 36.52 -1.92 15.66
N VAL A 549 35.85 -2.14 14.52
CA VAL A 549 34.68 -1.34 14.10
C VAL A 549 33.51 -1.49 15.07
N MET A 550 33.24 -2.70 15.57
CA MET A 550 32.22 -2.93 16.58
C MET A 550 32.51 -2.20 17.88
N LYS A 551 33.79 -2.17 18.30
CA LYS A 551 34.23 -1.45 19.50
C LYS A 551 34.04 0.05 19.33
N LYS A 552 34.48 0.64 18.22
CA LYS A 552 34.29 2.07 17.91
C LYS A 552 32.80 2.46 17.96
N ARG A 553 31.95 1.71 17.27
CA ARG A 553 30.50 1.93 17.31
C ARG A 553 29.96 1.96 18.73
N SER A 554 30.40 1.06 19.60
CA SER A 554 29.92 1.00 21.00
C SER A 554 30.43 2.14 21.86
N GLU A 555 31.63 2.67 21.60
CA GLU A 555 32.22 3.79 22.35
C GLU A 555 31.56 5.13 22.00
N GLU A 556 31.27 5.38 20.73
CA GLU A 556 30.63 6.60 20.23
C GLU A 556 29.20 6.78 20.76
N HIS A 557 28.44 5.69 20.83
CA HIS A 557 27.00 5.77 21.17
C HIS A 557 26.68 5.63 22.65
N THR A 558 27.64 5.33 23.52
CA THR A 558 27.47 5.43 24.97
C THR A 558 27.53 6.86 25.49
N SER A 559 28.17 7.76 24.77
CA SER A 559 28.23 9.20 25.12
C SER A 559 26.96 9.97 24.74
N GLU A 560 26.19 9.52 23.76
CA GLU A 560 24.93 10.16 23.35
C GLU A 560 23.72 9.75 24.24
N LEU A 561 23.86 8.71 25.05
CA LEU A 561 22.84 8.25 25.99
C LEU A 561 23.01 8.83 27.42
N GLN A 562 24.00 9.67 27.66
CA GLN A 562 24.20 10.43 28.89
C GLN A 562 23.67 11.87 28.77
#